data_cde858e4b9b966484c058494b419bd5d
#
_entry.id   cde858e4b9b966484c058494b419bd5d
#
_cell.length_a   1.000
_cell.length_b   1.000
_cell.length_c   1.000
_cell.angle_alpha   90.00
_cell.angle_beta   90.00
_cell.angle_gamma   90.00
#
_symmetry.space_group_name_H-M   'P 1'
#
loop_
_entity.id
_entity.type
_entity.pdbx_description
1 polymer ?
#
loop_
_entity_poly.entity_id
_entity_poly.type
_entity_poly.pdbx_seq_one_letter_code
_entity_poly.pdbx_strand_id
1 'polypeptide(L)'
;MALSLVAAACGDDATADDAAGEAAAEGEGSSTAEERCEANRAYGPVTFVTAFDFAAAAGIVELIAADAEGYFEELCIDVEIQPGFAPSNGALVIEGQAEMGMAGSFAEVVNNNVAGEGDLVAVLHWGRTAIEAIVVPEGSEIQNFADLCDSLVGIKGDLPFSLQAAVALSGAERSCFEETLLDGFDPVAHLDLGIDALPVYKSNEPNALDGAGVGYTLLDPLDFDVPASFGVPFASQSFLTENPELAEDVVRALIRGYEFAAADPDAAVAHAFDLIDAAGNPMFFAQETELFRWQTESALIADLAPAGSGVGIPDVALFGAEIDALVDAGVFAEAPAWEPMVNADIASGLYDGTTLIWPGR
;
A
#
# COMPACT_ATOMS: atom_id res chain seq x y z
N MET A 1 -0.56 -62.74 49.58
CA MET A 1 -0.93 -62.89 51.02
C MET A 1 -1.63 -61.56 51.37
N ALA A 2 -2.86 -61.75 51.55
CA ALA A 2 -3.87 -61.39 52.56
C ALA A 2 -4.32 -59.94 52.40
N LEU A 3 -5.51 -59.63 51.89
CA LEU A 3 -6.86 -59.83 52.50
C LEU A 3 -7.06 -58.93 53.71
N SER A 4 -7.99 -58.02 53.83
CA SER A 4 -9.46 -58.12 53.92
C SER A 4 -9.96 -56.70 54.29
N LEU A 5 -11.02 -56.31 53.76
CA LEU A 5 -12.50 -56.34 54.00
C LEU A 5 -13.00 -55.20 54.89
N VAL A 6 -13.86 -54.36 54.25
CA VAL A 6 -15.30 -54.17 54.45
C VAL A 6 -15.74 -53.52 55.77
N ALA A 7 -16.48 -52.40 55.70
CA ALA A 7 -17.82 -52.26 56.24
C ALA A 7 -18.54 -51.01 55.68
N ALA A 8 -19.73 -51.23 55.19
CA ALA A 8 -20.71 -50.28 54.81
C ALA A 8 -21.52 -49.76 56.04
N ALA A 9 -22.01 -48.52 55.97
CA ALA A 9 -23.24 -48.13 56.67
C ALA A 9 -23.90 -46.98 55.91
N CYS A 10 -25.18 -47.19 55.61
CA CYS A 10 -26.15 -46.26 55.00
C CYS A 10 -26.54 -45.12 55.96
N GLY A 11 -27.00 -44.00 55.35
CA GLY A 11 -27.83 -43.04 56.06
C GLY A 11 -28.01 -41.72 55.29
N ASP A 12 -29.10 -41.65 54.53
CA ASP A 12 -30.08 -40.61 54.22
C ASP A 12 -29.69 -39.17 53.84
N ASP A 13 -30.23 -38.82 52.65
CA ASP A 13 -30.94 -37.63 52.20
C ASP A 13 -30.55 -36.22 52.68
N ALA A 14 -30.05 -35.42 51.72
CA ALA A 14 -30.48 -34.04 51.48
C ALA A 14 -29.97 -33.54 50.09
N THR A 15 -30.94 -33.36 49.23
CA THR A 15 -31.07 -32.42 48.09
C THR A 15 -29.80 -31.82 47.47
N ALA A 16 -29.59 -32.21 46.22
CA ALA A 16 -28.69 -31.62 45.26
C ALA A 16 -29.07 -30.16 44.91
N ASP A 17 -28.08 -29.30 44.90
CA ASP A 17 -28.08 -28.11 44.07
C ASP A 17 -26.96 -28.29 43.02
N ASP A 18 -27.40 -28.39 41.78
CA ASP A 18 -26.55 -28.43 40.59
C ASP A 18 -25.87 -27.08 40.43
N ALA A 19 -24.62 -26.98 40.84
CA ALA A 19 -23.72 -25.97 40.34
C ALA A 19 -22.81 -26.60 39.27
N ALA A 20 -23.31 -26.65 38.04
CA ALA A 20 -22.48 -26.83 36.87
C ALA A 20 -21.53 -25.64 36.80
N GLY A 21 -20.29 -25.85 37.23
CA GLY A 21 -19.20 -24.93 36.93
C GLY A 21 -18.97 -24.92 35.42
N GLU A 22 -19.49 -23.92 34.74
CA GLU A 22 -18.99 -23.52 33.45
C GLU A 22 -17.49 -23.16 33.65
N ALA A 23 -16.63 -23.99 33.13
CA ALA A 23 -15.28 -23.61 32.82
C ALA A 23 -15.40 -22.51 31.73
N ALA A 24 -15.32 -21.27 32.16
CA ALA A 24 -15.09 -20.17 31.26
C ALA A 24 -13.80 -20.50 30.51
N ALA A 25 -13.89 -20.70 29.20
CA ALA A 25 -12.75 -20.57 28.33
C ALA A 25 -12.19 -19.18 28.62
N GLU A 26 -10.95 -19.12 29.12
CA GLU A 26 -10.16 -17.90 29.15
C GLU A 26 -10.04 -17.48 27.69
N GLY A 27 -10.91 -16.57 27.24
CA GLY A 27 -10.71 -15.82 26.03
C GLY A 27 -9.41 -15.06 26.21
N GLU A 28 -8.55 -15.10 25.21
CA GLU A 28 -7.41 -14.20 25.09
C GLU A 28 -7.93 -12.79 25.35
N GLY A 29 -7.58 -12.22 26.49
CA GLY A 29 -8.05 -10.90 26.90
C GLY A 29 -7.40 -9.89 25.97
N SER A 30 -8.20 -9.14 25.22
CA SER A 30 -7.73 -7.94 24.54
C SER A 30 -7.04 -7.05 25.56
N SER A 31 -5.81 -6.62 25.28
CA SER A 31 -5.07 -5.67 26.10
C SER A 31 -5.86 -4.35 26.23
N THR A 32 -5.79 -3.72 27.37
CA THR A 32 -6.39 -2.40 27.56
C THR A 32 -5.65 -1.35 26.74
N ALA A 33 -6.30 -0.23 26.41
CA ALA A 33 -5.65 0.88 25.72
C ALA A 33 -4.39 1.40 26.44
N GLU A 34 -4.36 1.34 27.78
CA GLU A 34 -3.19 1.74 28.57
C GLU A 34 -2.05 0.74 28.44
N GLU A 35 -2.33 -0.58 28.46
CA GLU A 35 -1.33 -1.63 28.26
C GLU A 35 -0.74 -1.59 26.86
N ARG A 36 -1.57 -1.36 25.83
CA ARG A 36 -1.10 -1.18 24.44
C ARG A 36 -0.19 0.03 24.31
N CYS A 37 -0.60 1.18 24.89
CA CYS A 37 0.20 2.38 24.89
C CYS A 37 1.56 2.19 25.59
N GLU A 38 1.62 1.47 26.74
CA GLU A 38 2.87 1.14 27.39
C GLU A 38 3.75 0.22 26.53
N ALA A 39 3.15 -0.76 25.85
CA ALA A 39 3.86 -1.68 24.95
C ALA A 39 4.42 -0.93 23.73
N ASN A 40 3.64 -0.05 23.10
CA ASN A 40 4.06 0.76 21.96
C ASN A 40 5.26 1.66 22.34
N ARG A 41 5.21 2.34 23.48
CA ARG A 41 6.36 3.14 23.99
C ARG A 41 7.58 2.28 24.30
N ALA A 42 7.39 1.08 24.81
CA ALA A 42 8.49 0.19 25.17
C ALA A 42 9.21 -0.39 23.95
N TYR A 43 8.54 -0.46 22.81
CA TYR A 43 9.14 -0.88 21.54
C TYR A 43 10.22 0.10 21.08
N GLY A 44 9.95 1.39 21.17
CA GLY A 44 10.80 2.48 20.66
C GLY A 44 10.33 2.98 19.29
N PRO A 45 11.21 3.65 18.52
CA PRO A 45 10.84 4.19 17.22
C PRO A 45 10.42 3.11 16.24
N VAL A 46 9.37 3.40 15.46
CA VAL A 46 8.93 2.61 14.30
C VAL A 46 9.34 3.35 13.04
N THR A 47 10.27 2.78 12.30
CA THR A 47 10.74 3.36 11.03
C THR A 47 9.81 2.96 9.90
N PHE A 48 9.28 3.96 9.20
CA PHE A 48 8.49 3.78 7.99
C PHE A 48 9.21 4.43 6.79
N VAL A 49 9.49 3.62 5.73
CA VAL A 49 10.16 4.09 4.51
C VAL A 49 9.12 4.45 3.46
N THR A 50 9.08 5.72 3.02
CA THR A 50 8.12 6.21 2.03
C THR A 50 8.42 5.71 0.62
N ALA A 51 7.41 5.68 -0.27
CA ALA A 51 7.58 5.21 -1.65
C ALA A 51 8.49 6.12 -2.50
N PHE A 52 8.52 7.40 -2.15
CA PHE A 52 9.29 8.44 -2.87
C PHE A 52 9.98 9.35 -1.86
N ASP A 53 10.75 10.32 -2.33
CA ASP A 53 11.08 11.49 -1.54
C ASP A 53 9.79 12.22 -1.11
N PHE A 54 9.84 13.03 -0.06
CA PHE A 54 8.63 13.59 0.55
C PHE A 54 7.75 14.33 -0.47
N ALA A 55 6.49 13.95 -0.55
CA ALA A 55 5.51 14.43 -1.52
C ALA A 55 4.08 14.22 -0.99
N ALA A 56 3.06 14.74 -1.68
CA ALA A 56 1.65 14.50 -1.35
C ALA A 56 1.03 13.40 -2.25
N ALA A 57 1.67 12.25 -2.33
CA ALA A 57 1.21 11.09 -3.09
C ALA A 57 0.64 10.01 -2.17
N ALA A 58 -0.16 9.09 -2.71
CA ALA A 58 -0.70 7.95 -1.96
C ALA A 58 0.41 7.12 -1.31
N GLY A 59 0.24 6.80 -0.04
CA GLY A 59 1.24 6.12 0.77
C GLY A 59 2.29 7.04 1.38
N ILE A 60 2.17 8.33 1.16
CA ILE A 60 3.04 9.36 1.75
C ILE A 60 2.22 10.39 2.50
N VAL A 61 1.22 11.00 1.87
CA VAL A 61 0.43 12.07 2.50
C VAL A 61 -0.35 11.58 3.71
N GLU A 62 -0.90 10.39 3.69
CA GLU A 62 -1.61 9.80 4.82
C GLU A 62 -0.67 9.52 6.00
N LEU A 63 0.56 9.09 5.75
CA LEU A 63 1.59 8.89 6.76
C LEU A 63 2.00 10.24 7.39
N ILE A 64 2.28 11.24 6.54
CA ILE A 64 2.65 12.58 6.99
C ILE A 64 1.50 13.23 7.76
N ALA A 65 0.26 13.10 7.28
CA ALA A 65 -0.93 13.62 7.96
C ALA A 65 -1.14 12.91 9.31
N ALA A 66 -0.93 11.59 9.39
CA ALA A 66 -1.06 10.86 10.63
C ALA A 66 -0.06 11.33 11.69
N ASP A 67 1.17 11.63 11.29
CA ASP A 67 2.21 12.15 12.17
C ASP A 67 1.89 13.60 12.58
N ALA A 68 1.63 14.48 11.63
CA ALA A 68 1.39 15.91 11.87
C ALA A 68 0.13 16.19 12.70
N GLU A 69 -0.94 15.38 12.52
CA GLU A 69 -2.18 15.45 13.32
C GLU A 69 -2.07 14.74 14.68
N GLY A 70 -0.92 14.11 14.97
CA GLY A 70 -0.65 13.46 16.25
C GLY A 70 -1.32 12.09 16.41
N TYR A 71 -1.78 11.44 15.35
CA TYR A 71 -2.46 10.14 15.46
C TYR A 71 -1.54 9.02 15.93
N PHE A 72 -0.26 9.07 15.58
CA PHE A 72 0.74 8.18 16.17
C PHE A 72 0.98 8.47 17.65
N GLU A 73 1.06 9.75 18.04
CA GLU A 73 1.23 10.15 19.45
C GLU A 73 0.04 9.71 20.32
N GLU A 74 -1.21 9.81 19.81
CA GLU A 74 -2.41 9.33 20.52
C GLU A 74 -2.36 7.82 20.79
N LEU A 75 -1.70 7.04 19.91
CA LEU A 75 -1.47 5.61 20.06
C LEU A 75 -0.12 5.29 20.74
N CYS A 76 0.59 6.32 21.22
CA CYS A 76 1.87 6.20 21.90
C CYS A 76 3.00 5.60 21.04
N ILE A 77 2.93 5.81 19.74
CA ILE A 77 3.92 5.37 18.74
C ILE A 77 4.86 6.54 18.46
N ASP A 78 6.17 6.27 18.53
CA ASP A 78 7.23 7.16 18.03
C ASP A 78 7.56 6.73 16.60
N VAL A 79 7.09 7.48 15.58
CA VAL A 79 7.29 7.13 14.18
C VAL A 79 8.47 7.90 13.60
N GLU A 80 9.39 7.20 12.92
CA GLU A 80 10.46 7.78 12.11
C GLU A 80 10.14 7.65 10.64
N ILE A 81 9.78 8.76 9.97
CA ILE A 81 9.50 8.80 8.55
C ILE A 81 10.81 8.98 7.77
N GLN A 82 11.20 7.96 7.01
CA GLN A 82 12.38 8.02 6.15
C GLN A 82 11.99 8.16 4.68
N PRO A 83 12.61 9.10 3.92
CA PRO A 83 12.44 9.13 2.48
C PRO A 83 13.02 7.87 1.85
N GLY A 84 12.29 7.27 0.93
CA GLY A 84 12.65 6.02 0.28
C GLY A 84 12.49 6.05 -1.23
N PHE A 85 12.57 4.88 -1.81
CA PHE A 85 12.27 4.64 -3.22
C PHE A 85 11.62 3.26 -3.35
N ALA A 86 10.35 3.21 -3.76
CA ALA A 86 9.52 2.02 -3.71
C ALA A 86 10.22 0.73 -4.20
N PRO A 87 10.91 0.69 -5.35
CA PRO A 87 11.61 -0.50 -5.82
C PRO A 87 12.71 -1.03 -4.89
N SER A 88 13.23 -0.21 -3.97
CA SER A 88 14.31 -0.61 -3.04
C SER A 88 13.87 -0.76 -1.58
N ASN A 89 12.66 -0.30 -1.23
CA ASN A 89 12.17 -0.31 0.15
C ASN A 89 12.06 -1.71 0.74
N GLY A 90 11.70 -2.68 -0.09
CA GLY A 90 11.61 -4.07 0.33
C GLY A 90 12.89 -4.61 0.97
N ALA A 91 14.05 -4.28 0.39
CA ALA A 91 15.34 -4.70 0.92
C ALA A 91 15.60 -4.10 2.33
N LEU A 92 15.21 -2.84 2.58
CA LEU A 92 15.40 -2.21 3.88
C LEU A 92 14.58 -2.91 4.98
N VAL A 93 13.35 -3.30 4.67
CA VAL A 93 12.48 -4.00 5.62
C VAL A 93 12.92 -5.46 5.82
N ILE A 94 13.30 -6.17 4.74
CA ILE A 94 13.83 -7.54 4.81
C ILE A 94 15.10 -7.59 5.68
N GLU A 95 15.96 -6.57 5.57
CA GLU A 95 17.21 -6.47 6.34
C GLU A 95 16.99 -5.93 7.77
N GLY A 96 15.76 -5.60 8.17
CA GLY A 96 15.42 -5.06 9.49
C GLY A 96 15.96 -3.65 9.74
N GLN A 97 16.13 -2.85 8.67
CA GLN A 97 16.51 -1.44 8.75
C GLN A 97 15.28 -0.52 8.87
N ALA A 98 14.09 -1.05 8.59
CA ALA A 98 12.81 -0.42 8.83
C ALA A 98 11.77 -1.49 9.17
N GLU A 99 10.75 -1.13 9.94
CA GLU A 99 9.65 -2.01 10.31
C GLU A 99 8.63 -2.13 9.18
N MET A 100 8.37 -1.01 8.51
CA MET A 100 7.38 -0.90 7.45
C MET A 100 7.90 -0.08 6.28
N GLY A 101 7.28 -0.29 5.15
CA GLY A 101 7.57 0.49 3.94
C GLY A 101 6.36 0.57 3.03
N MET A 102 6.54 1.34 1.96
CA MET A 102 5.55 1.51 0.91
C MET A 102 6.10 0.95 -0.40
N ALA A 103 5.30 0.12 -1.06
CA ALA A 103 5.50 -0.31 -2.44
C ALA A 103 4.59 0.47 -3.39
N GLY A 104 5.02 0.61 -4.63
CA GLY A 104 4.20 1.21 -5.69
C GLY A 104 3.00 0.33 -6.02
N SER A 105 3.15 -1.01 -5.99
CA SER A 105 2.09 -1.97 -6.27
C SER A 105 2.29 -3.26 -5.46
N PHE A 106 1.27 -4.14 -5.46
CA PHE A 106 1.42 -5.47 -4.87
C PHE A 106 2.43 -6.33 -5.64
N ALA A 107 2.50 -6.17 -6.96
CA ALA A 107 3.52 -6.82 -7.78
C ALA A 107 4.95 -6.51 -7.31
N GLU A 108 5.20 -5.29 -6.83
CA GLU A 108 6.51 -4.93 -6.26
C GLU A 108 6.77 -5.66 -4.94
N VAL A 109 5.77 -5.83 -4.06
CA VAL A 109 5.91 -6.62 -2.82
C VAL A 109 6.30 -8.05 -3.16
N VAL A 110 5.59 -8.67 -4.11
CA VAL A 110 5.87 -10.04 -4.57
C VAL A 110 7.25 -10.13 -5.20
N ASN A 111 7.61 -9.19 -6.08
CA ASN A 111 8.92 -9.18 -6.73
C ASN A 111 10.07 -9.05 -5.71
N ASN A 112 9.92 -8.17 -4.70
CA ASN A 112 10.91 -8.01 -3.63
C ASN A 112 11.09 -9.29 -2.81
N ASN A 113 9.99 -10.00 -2.50
CA ASN A 113 10.06 -11.27 -1.80
C ASN A 113 10.76 -12.35 -2.63
N VAL A 114 10.42 -12.45 -3.91
CA VAL A 114 11.04 -13.44 -4.82
C VAL A 114 12.52 -13.15 -5.04
N ALA A 115 12.88 -11.88 -5.26
CA ALA A 115 14.26 -11.48 -5.53
C ALA A 115 15.14 -11.47 -4.27
N GLY A 116 14.57 -11.11 -3.12
CA GLY A 116 15.28 -10.96 -1.84
C GLY A 116 15.18 -12.16 -0.90
N GLU A 117 14.47 -13.24 -1.30
CA GLU A 117 14.11 -14.34 -0.39
C GLU A 117 13.46 -13.81 0.92
N GLY A 118 12.60 -12.76 0.75
CA GLY A 118 12.04 -12.01 1.85
C GLY A 118 10.70 -12.57 2.35
N ASP A 119 10.19 -11.91 3.38
CA ASP A 119 8.94 -12.26 4.06
C ASP A 119 7.99 -11.04 4.19
N LEU A 120 8.01 -10.14 3.22
CA LEU A 120 7.16 -8.95 3.20
C LEU A 120 5.69 -9.33 3.04
N VAL A 121 4.83 -8.63 3.80
CA VAL A 121 3.39 -8.83 3.81
C VAL A 121 2.69 -7.49 3.62
N ALA A 122 1.87 -7.37 2.56
CA ALA A 122 1.00 -6.23 2.33
C ALA A 122 -0.08 -6.16 3.43
N VAL A 123 -0.20 -5.02 4.10
CA VAL A 123 -1.14 -4.80 5.21
C VAL A 123 -2.21 -3.75 4.90
N LEU A 124 -1.98 -2.91 3.91
CA LEU A 124 -2.92 -1.94 3.36
C LEU A 124 -2.87 -1.93 1.84
N HIS A 125 -3.90 -1.37 1.22
CA HIS A 125 -4.03 -1.22 -0.21
C HIS A 125 -4.84 0.04 -0.52
N TRP A 126 -4.22 1.03 -1.14
CA TRP A 126 -4.92 2.29 -1.42
C TRP A 126 -5.69 2.23 -2.72
N GLY A 127 -5.03 2.16 -3.87
CA GLY A 127 -5.69 2.28 -5.16
C GLY A 127 -5.84 0.96 -5.93
N ARG A 128 -7.04 0.73 -6.48
CA ARG A 128 -7.45 -0.48 -7.20
C ARG A 128 -7.35 -0.37 -8.71
N THR A 129 -6.27 0.26 -9.16
CA THR A 129 -5.91 0.45 -10.57
C THR A 129 -4.42 0.71 -10.66
N ALA A 130 -3.84 0.70 -11.85
CA ALA A 130 -2.52 1.29 -12.06
C ALA A 130 -2.56 2.80 -11.80
N ILE A 131 -1.56 3.33 -11.13
CA ILE A 131 -1.31 4.77 -11.12
C ILE A 131 -0.59 5.22 -12.39
N GLU A 132 0.09 4.30 -13.03
CA GLU A 132 0.81 4.52 -14.28
C GLU A 132 -0.14 4.46 -15.48
N ALA A 133 0.22 5.22 -16.49
CA ALA A 133 -0.38 5.21 -17.82
C ALA A 133 0.69 5.55 -18.86
N ILE A 134 0.35 5.50 -20.14
CA ILE A 134 1.22 5.98 -21.21
C ILE A 134 0.61 7.22 -21.86
N VAL A 135 1.37 8.30 -21.92
CA VAL A 135 1.07 9.47 -22.73
C VAL A 135 1.63 9.26 -24.12
N VAL A 136 0.80 9.54 -25.14
CA VAL A 136 1.21 9.68 -26.53
C VAL A 136 0.84 11.08 -27.02
N PRO A 137 1.62 11.72 -27.93
CA PRO A 137 1.29 13.06 -28.45
C PRO A 137 -0.11 13.09 -29.08
N GLU A 138 -0.80 14.23 -29.02
CA GLU A 138 -2.10 14.43 -29.66
C GLU A 138 -2.01 14.14 -31.16
N GLY A 139 -2.95 13.34 -31.66
CA GLY A 139 -2.99 12.92 -33.05
C GLY A 139 -2.04 11.77 -33.43
N SER A 140 -1.39 11.16 -32.42
CA SER A 140 -0.63 9.92 -32.62
C SER A 140 -1.53 8.80 -33.19
N GLU A 141 -0.96 7.92 -34.00
CA GLU A 141 -1.62 6.70 -34.49
C GLU A 141 -1.69 5.62 -33.39
N ILE A 142 -0.95 5.76 -32.28
CA ILE A 142 -0.96 4.86 -31.15
C ILE A 142 -2.25 5.10 -30.35
N GLN A 143 -3.16 4.11 -30.35
CA GLN A 143 -4.46 4.20 -29.69
C GLN A 143 -4.66 3.11 -28.62
N ASN A 144 -3.76 2.16 -28.54
CA ASN A 144 -3.75 1.07 -27.56
C ASN A 144 -2.32 0.57 -27.35
N PHE A 145 -2.11 -0.31 -26.37
CA PHE A 145 -0.78 -0.81 -26.03
C PHE A 145 -0.14 -1.67 -27.15
N ALA A 146 -0.93 -2.33 -28.02
CA ALA A 146 -0.38 -3.08 -29.14
C ALA A 146 0.22 -2.16 -30.22
N ASP A 147 -0.27 -0.93 -30.34
CA ASP A 147 0.22 0.04 -31.32
C ASP A 147 1.61 0.62 -30.95
N LEU A 148 2.13 0.28 -29.76
CA LEU A 148 3.49 0.66 -29.34
C LEU A 148 4.59 -0.04 -30.14
N CYS A 149 4.27 -1.13 -30.86
CA CYS A 149 5.26 -1.80 -31.71
C CYS A 149 5.84 -0.83 -32.74
N ASP A 150 7.15 -0.95 -33.00
CA ASP A 150 7.94 -0.08 -33.87
C ASP A 150 8.03 1.40 -33.42
N SER A 151 7.59 1.74 -32.21
CA SER A 151 7.70 3.09 -31.64
C SER A 151 8.93 3.25 -30.74
N LEU A 152 9.29 4.52 -30.41
CA LEU A 152 10.31 4.88 -29.42
C LEU A 152 9.63 5.25 -28.11
N VAL A 153 9.78 4.41 -27.09
CA VAL A 153 9.23 4.61 -25.75
C VAL A 153 10.30 5.17 -24.81
N GLY A 154 10.01 6.33 -24.22
CA GLY A 154 10.90 6.90 -23.22
C GLY A 154 10.64 6.26 -21.85
N ILE A 155 11.66 5.76 -21.15
CA ILE A 155 11.50 5.13 -19.84
C ILE A 155 12.40 5.79 -18.79
N LYS A 156 11.94 5.80 -17.54
CA LYS A 156 12.67 6.30 -16.36
C LYS A 156 13.02 5.11 -15.47
N GLY A 157 14.16 4.47 -15.75
CA GLY A 157 14.58 3.26 -15.06
C GLY A 157 14.05 2.00 -15.74
N ASP A 158 12.92 1.46 -15.32
CA ASP A 158 12.27 0.30 -15.95
C ASP A 158 10.80 0.62 -16.28
N LEU A 159 10.18 -0.22 -17.12
CA LEU A 159 8.76 -0.14 -17.41
C LEU A 159 7.99 -0.71 -16.20
N PRO A 160 7.03 0.04 -15.60
CA PRO A 160 6.23 -0.43 -14.49
C PRO A 160 5.51 -1.76 -14.76
N PHE A 161 5.28 -2.57 -13.75
CA PHE A 161 4.64 -3.88 -13.88
C PHE A 161 3.26 -3.80 -14.54
N SER A 162 2.45 -2.82 -14.17
CA SER A 162 1.14 -2.56 -14.77
C SER A 162 1.21 -2.33 -16.29
N LEU A 163 2.21 -1.58 -16.74
CA LEU A 163 2.42 -1.29 -18.15
C LEU A 163 3.01 -2.50 -18.91
N GLN A 164 3.88 -3.29 -18.28
CA GLN A 164 4.35 -4.56 -18.84
C GLN A 164 3.18 -5.52 -19.06
N ALA A 165 2.28 -5.65 -18.08
CA ALA A 165 1.06 -6.43 -18.20
C ALA A 165 0.16 -5.89 -19.32
N ALA A 166 -0.05 -4.57 -19.40
CA ALA A 166 -0.89 -3.94 -20.41
C ALA A 166 -0.37 -4.21 -21.83
N VAL A 167 0.94 -4.10 -22.06
CA VAL A 167 1.57 -4.43 -23.34
C VAL A 167 1.32 -5.90 -23.71
N ALA A 168 1.61 -6.81 -22.79
CA ALA A 168 1.49 -8.26 -23.08
C ALA A 168 0.03 -8.69 -23.27
N LEU A 169 -0.90 -8.22 -22.44
CA LEU A 169 -2.33 -8.51 -22.57
C LEU A 169 -2.94 -7.94 -23.86
N SER A 170 -2.35 -6.87 -24.43
CA SER A 170 -2.73 -6.36 -25.75
C SER A 170 -2.27 -7.24 -26.92
N GLY A 171 -1.47 -8.27 -26.65
CA GLY A 171 -0.88 -9.18 -27.62
C GLY A 171 0.45 -8.69 -28.23
N ALA A 172 1.04 -7.63 -27.68
CA ALA A 172 2.37 -7.15 -28.03
C ALA A 172 3.43 -7.73 -27.09
N GLU A 173 4.68 -7.70 -27.55
CA GLU A 173 5.85 -8.03 -26.71
C GLU A 173 6.65 -6.76 -26.46
N ARG A 174 7.20 -6.58 -25.25
CA ARG A 174 8.06 -5.44 -24.91
C ARG A 174 9.22 -5.26 -25.89
N SER A 175 9.68 -6.34 -26.51
CA SER A 175 10.73 -6.33 -27.53
C SER A 175 10.30 -5.74 -28.88
N CYS A 176 9.02 -5.43 -29.08
CA CYS A 176 8.52 -4.90 -30.37
C CYS A 176 8.69 -3.38 -30.51
N PHE A 177 9.05 -2.66 -29.46
CA PHE A 177 9.35 -1.23 -29.48
C PHE A 177 10.79 -0.96 -29.00
N GLU A 178 11.31 0.22 -29.31
CA GLU A 178 12.61 0.66 -28.84
C GLU A 178 12.45 1.46 -27.53
N GLU A 179 13.30 1.18 -26.54
CA GLU A 179 13.33 1.93 -25.28
C GLU A 179 14.49 2.90 -25.24
N THR A 180 14.24 4.12 -24.78
CA THR A 180 15.28 5.10 -24.48
C THR A 180 15.18 5.58 -23.04
N LEU A 181 16.32 5.59 -22.33
CA LEU A 181 16.38 6.10 -20.97
C LEU A 181 16.28 7.62 -20.96
N LEU A 182 15.36 8.11 -20.15
CA LEU A 182 15.13 9.53 -19.93
C LEU A 182 15.74 9.96 -18.59
N ASP A 183 16.29 11.14 -18.57
CA ASP A 183 16.77 11.82 -17.37
C ASP A 183 15.86 13.01 -17.03
N GLY A 184 15.67 13.26 -15.73
CA GLY A 184 14.82 14.34 -15.24
C GLY A 184 13.32 14.02 -15.22
N PHE A 185 12.51 15.04 -14.92
CA PHE A 185 11.09 14.88 -14.62
C PHE A 185 10.16 15.78 -15.46
N ASP A 186 10.68 16.50 -16.46
CA ASP A 186 9.90 17.40 -17.32
C ASP A 186 9.31 16.63 -18.51
N PRO A 187 8.00 16.32 -18.51
CA PRO A 187 7.38 15.55 -19.59
C PRO A 187 7.36 16.32 -20.92
N VAL A 188 7.34 17.67 -20.90
CA VAL A 188 7.38 18.48 -22.11
C VAL A 188 8.75 18.31 -22.79
N ALA A 189 9.82 18.44 -22.02
CA ALA A 189 11.18 18.23 -22.52
C ALA A 189 11.38 16.79 -23.05
N HIS A 190 10.76 15.80 -22.39
CA HIS A 190 10.84 14.41 -22.86
C HIS A 190 10.13 14.20 -24.21
N LEU A 191 8.92 14.74 -24.38
CA LEU A 191 8.22 14.67 -25.68
C LEU A 191 8.96 15.42 -26.78
N ASP A 192 9.63 16.53 -26.47
CA ASP A 192 10.44 17.31 -27.42
C ASP A 192 11.69 16.54 -27.92
N LEU A 193 12.09 15.44 -27.25
CA LEU A 193 13.12 14.53 -27.75
C LEU A 193 12.66 13.67 -28.93
N GLY A 194 11.37 13.72 -29.27
CA GLY A 194 10.78 12.97 -30.38
C GLY A 194 10.49 11.51 -30.04
N ILE A 195 10.25 11.20 -28.75
CA ILE A 195 9.70 9.92 -28.33
C ILE A 195 8.22 9.83 -28.72
N ASP A 196 7.76 8.63 -29.04
CA ASP A 196 6.39 8.38 -29.48
C ASP A 196 5.46 8.12 -28.30
N ALA A 197 5.99 7.63 -27.16
CA ALA A 197 5.24 7.28 -25.98
C ALA A 197 6.06 7.51 -24.69
N LEU A 198 5.39 7.95 -23.63
CA LEU A 198 6.00 8.27 -22.33
C LEU A 198 5.18 7.63 -21.21
N PRO A 199 5.71 6.64 -20.46
CA PRO A 199 5.17 6.24 -19.17
C PRO A 199 5.12 7.40 -18.17
N VAL A 200 3.98 7.56 -17.54
CA VAL A 200 3.66 8.67 -16.63
C VAL A 200 2.88 8.16 -15.41
N TYR A 201 2.89 8.92 -14.33
CA TYR A 201 1.87 8.79 -13.28
C TYR A 201 0.67 9.67 -13.61
N LYS A 202 -0.55 9.11 -13.58
CA LYS A 202 -1.79 9.85 -13.86
C LYS A 202 -1.96 11.09 -13.01
N SER A 203 -1.39 11.09 -11.83
CA SER A 203 -1.41 12.19 -10.85
C SER A 203 -0.32 13.26 -11.08
N ASN A 204 0.60 13.08 -12.01
CA ASN A 204 1.78 13.96 -12.12
C ASN A 204 1.95 14.58 -13.51
N GLU A 205 2.50 13.85 -14.47
CA GLU A 205 2.91 14.38 -15.78
C GLU A 205 1.76 14.97 -16.61
N PRO A 206 0.52 14.42 -16.59
CA PRO A 206 -0.61 15.03 -17.29
C PRO A 206 -0.86 16.47 -16.88
N ASN A 207 -0.78 16.79 -15.57
CA ASN A 207 -0.95 18.16 -15.08
C ASN A 207 0.11 19.12 -15.62
N ALA A 208 1.36 18.66 -15.74
CA ALA A 208 2.44 19.48 -16.30
C ALA A 208 2.24 19.74 -17.81
N LEU A 209 1.77 18.73 -18.56
CA LEU A 209 1.45 18.86 -19.99
C LEU A 209 0.27 19.81 -20.22
N ASP A 210 -0.78 19.68 -19.41
CA ASP A 210 -1.96 20.57 -19.45
C ASP A 210 -1.55 22.02 -19.15
N GLY A 211 -0.74 22.23 -18.13
CA GLY A 211 -0.21 23.55 -17.77
C GLY A 211 0.65 24.18 -18.86
N ALA A 212 1.34 23.38 -19.65
CA ALA A 212 2.12 23.79 -20.81
C ALA A 212 1.30 23.92 -22.10
N GLY A 213 0.04 23.48 -22.11
CA GLY A 213 -0.82 23.47 -23.30
C GLY A 213 -0.40 22.45 -24.35
N VAL A 214 0.27 21.39 -23.93
CA VAL A 214 0.70 20.27 -24.79
C VAL A 214 -0.42 19.24 -24.87
N GLY A 215 -0.96 19.01 -26.07
CA GLY A 215 -2.00 18.02 -26.33
C GLY A 215 -1.44 16.59 -26.29
N TYR A 216 -2.17 15.67 -25.68
CA TYR A 216 -1.81 14.26 -25.56
C TYR A 216 -3.06 13.36 -25.52
N THR A 217 -2.84 12.07 -25.71
CA THR A 217 -3.79 11.01 -25.39
C THR A 217 -3.20 10.15 -24.28
N LEU A 218 -4.02 9.75 -23.31
CA LEU A 218 -3.61 8.87 -22.22
C LEU A 218 -4.10 7.45 -22.53
N LEU A 219 -3.18 6.49 -22.54
CA LEU A 219 -3.51 5.06 -22.56
C LEU A 219 -3.50 4.59 -21.11
N ASP A 220 -4.68 4.51 -20.49
CA ASP A 220 -4.83 4.06 -19.11
C ASP A 220 -5.01 2.53 -19.08
N PRO A 221 -4.21 1.77 -18.34
CA PRO A 221 -4.42 0.33 -18.17
C PRO A 221 -5.83 -0.05 -17.71
N LEU A 222 -6.51 0.81 -16.96
CA LEU A 222 -7.89 0.59 -16.52
C LEU A 222 -8.88 0.47 -17.70
N ASP A 223 -8.69 1.26 -18.74
CA ASP A 223 -9.55 1.23 -19.94
C ASP A 223 -9.40 -0.07 -20.75
N PHE A 224 -8.37 -0.87 -20.45
CA PHE A 224 -8.05 -2.14 -21.09
C PHE A 224 -8.19 -3.34 -20.15
N ASP A 225 -8.92 -3.17 -19.04
CA ASP A 225 -9.19 -4.22 -18.05
C ASP A 225 -7.91 -4.85 -17.44
N VAL A 226 -6.80 -4.10 -17.38
CA VAL A 226 -5.56 -4.56 -16.77
C VAL A 226 -5.67 -4.50 -15.24
N PRO A 227 -5.66 -5.64 -14.53
CA PRO A 227 -5.68 -5.62 -13.08
C PRO A 227 -4.37 -5.08 -12.54
N ALA A 228 -4.47 -4.11 -11.63
CA ALA A 228 -3.33 -3.48 -11.01
C ALA A 228 -3.71 -2.82 -9.69
N SER A 229 -2.70 -2.54 -8.88
CA SER A 229 -2.82 -1.83 -7.60
C SER A 229 -1.85 -0.67 -7.55
N PHE A 230 -2.11 0.30 -6.64
CA PHE A 230 -1.09 1.28 -6.28
C PHE A 230 -1.14 1.64 -4.79
N GLY A 231 0.02 2.06 -4.25
CA GLY A 231 0.14 2.46 -2.85
C GLY A 231 -0.15 1.29 -1.91
N VAL A 232 0.83 0.40 -1.73
CA VAL A 232 0.69 -0.82 -0.92
C VAL A 232 1.66 -0.78 0.25
N PRO A 233 1.21 -0.34 1.44
CA PRO A 233 1.98 -0.48 2.68
C PRO A 233 2.24 -1.93 3.03
N PHE A 234 3.47 -2.22 3.42
CA PHE A 234 3.89 -3.56 3.82
C PHE A 234 4.78 -3.54 5.06
N ALA A 235 4.88 -4.68 5.72
CA ALA A 235 5.78 -4.94 6.83
C ALA A 235 6.46 -6.30 6.66
N SER A 236 7.49 -6.62 7.47
CA SER A 236 8.00 -7.98 7.53
C SER A 236 7.05 -8.88 8.32
N GLN A 237 6.98 -10.16 7.95
CA GLN A 237 6.19 -11.17 8.69
C GLN A 237 6.65 -11.27 10.15
N SER A 238 7.94 -11.09 10.41
CA SER A 238 8.50 -11.10 11.77
C SER A 238 7.95 -9.96 12.61
N PHE A 239 7.94 -8.72 12.08
CA PHE A 239 7.36 -7.57 12.78
C PHE A 239 5.88 -7.80 13.12
N LEU A 240 5.08 -8.29 12.15
CA LEU A 240 3.66 -8.57 12.34
C LEU A 240 3.41 -9.67 13.38
N THR A 241 4.30 -10.66 13.48
CA THR A 241 4.14 -11.79 14.39
C THR A 241 4.61 -11.46 15.81
N GLU A 242 5.70 -10.71 15.92
CA GLU A 242 6.30 -10.36 17.22
C GLU A 242 5.62 -9.17 17.88
N ASN A 243 5.02 -8.27 17.08
CA ASN A 243 4.41 -7.02 17.54
C ASN A 243 3.01 -6.78 16.93
N PRO A 244 2.07 -7.73 17.03
CA PRO A 244 0.79 -7.67 16.30
C PRO A 244 -0.06 -6.45 16.67
N GLU A 245 -0.12 -6.07 17.95
CA GLU A 245 -0.90 -4.93 18.41
C GLU A 245 -0.28 -3.59 17.97
N LEU A 246 1.06 -3.48 17.97
CA LEU A 246 1.75 -2.30 17.44
C LEU A 246 1.53 -2.16 15.94
N ALA A 247 1.62 -3.27 15.17
CA ALA A 247 1.35 -3.27 13.74
C ALA A 247 -0.09 -2.83 13.42
N GLU A 248 -1.09 -3.33 14.18
CA GLU A 248 -2.46 -2.85 14.09
C GLU A 248 -2.59 -1.36 14.34
N ASP A 249 -1.91 -0.83 15.36
CA ASP A 249 -1.99 0.58 15.74
C ASP A 249 -1.31 1.47 14.69
N VAL A 250 -0.19 1.05 14.09
CA VAL A 250 0.42 1.75 12.95
C VAL A 250 -0.54 1.79 11.76
N VAL A 251 -1.12 0.65 11.39
CA VAL A 251 -2.10 0.56 10.27
C VAL A 251 -3.32 1.45 10.55
N ARG A 252 -3.80 1.47 11.81
CA ARG A 252 -4.91 2.33 12.25
C ARG A 252 -4.60 3.81 12.08
N ALA A 253 -3.39 4.24 12.47
CA ALA A 253 -2.94 5.62 12.31
C ALA A 253 -2.86 6.02 10.82
N LEU A 254 -2.34 5.14 9.96
CA LEU A 254 -2.29 5.37 8.51
C LEU A 254 -3.68 5.56 7.91
N ILE A 255 -4.63 4.69 8.27
CA ILE A 255 -6.03 4.82 7.82
C ILE A 255 -6.63 6.15 8.29
N ARG A 256 -6.38 6.52 9.54
CA ARG A 256 -6.87 7.79 10.10
C ARG A 256 -6.26 8.99 9.39
N GLY A 257 -4.96 8.93 9.06
CA GLY A 257 -4.28 9.94 8.26
C GLY A 257 -4.87 10.07 6.86
N TYR A 258 -5.21 8.94 6.22
CA TYR A 258 -5.93 8.96 4.93
C TYR A 258 -7.31 9.63 5.06
N GLU A 259 -8.11 9.27 6.07
CA GLU A 259 -9.43 9.88 6.30
C GLU A 259 -9.32 11.40 6.46
N PHE A 260 -8.31 11.88 7.20
CA PHE A 260 -8.02 13.31 7.35
C PHE A 260 -7.65 13.92 5.99
N ALA A 261 -6.69 13.33 5.28
CA ALA A 261 -6.19 13.86 4.02
C ALA A 261 -7.27 13.88 2.90
N ALA A 262 -8.19 12.92 2.93
CA ALA A 262 -9.34 12.90 2.02
C ALA A 262 -10.38 13.97 2.39
N ALA A 263 -10.54 14.27 3.67
CA ALA A 263 -11.51 15.26 4.16
C ALA A 263 -11.00 16.71 4.03
N ASP A 264 -9.70 16.93 4.24
CA ASP A 264 -9.05 18.25 4.14
C ASP A 264 -7.73 18.16 3.33
N PRO A 265 -7.83 18.07 1.99
CA PRO A 265 -6.66 17.96 1.12
C PRO A 265 -5.67 19.12 1.25
N ASP A 266 -6.17 20.35 1.47
CA ASP A 266 -5.32 21.53 1.60
C ASP A 266 -4.45 21.45 2.86
N ALA A 267 -5.01 21.04 4.00
CA ALA A 267 -4.26 20.87 5.24
C ALA A 267 -3.25 19.73 5.13
N ALA A 268 -3.65 18.58 4.56
CA ALA A 268 -2.75 17.45 4.38
C ALA A 268 -1.56 17.77 3.47
N VAL A 269 -1.80 18.50 2.38
CA VAL A 269 -0.72 18.96 1.50
C VAL A 269 0.17 20.00 2.20
N ALA A 270 -0.39 20.86 3.05
CA ALA A 270 0.42 21.80 3.84
C ALA A 270 1.39 21.04 4.78
N HIS A 271 0.95 19.97 5.44
CA HIS A 271 1.84 19.12 6.25
C HIS A 271 2.96 18.47 5.40
N ALA A 272 2.64 17.99 4.20
CA ALA A 272 3.66 17.47 3.28
C ALA A 272 4.68 18.55 2.90
N PHE A 273 4.23 19.79 2.70
CA PHE A 273 5.12 20.93 2.40
C PHE A 273 6.04 21.30 3.55
N ASP A 274 5.53 21.29 4.79
CA ASP A 274 6.36 21.53 5.98
C ASP A 274 7.49 20.51 6.08
N LEU A 275 7.22 19.24 5.73
CA LEU A 275 8.23 18.18 5.72
C LEU A 275 9.22 18.34 4.56
N ILE A 276 8.74 18.69 3.34
CA ILE A 276 9.58 18.98 2.16
C ILE A 276 10.55 20.14 2.45
N ASP A 277 10.05 21.23 3.04
CA ASP A 277 10.84 22.39 3.42
C ASP A 277 11.90 22.04 4.47
N ALA A 278 11.52 21.24 5.46
CA ALA A 278 12.46 20.75 6.48
C ALA A 278 13.55 19.85 5.90
N ALA A 279 13.23 19.05 4.89
CA ALA A 279 14.20 18.20 4.17
C ALA A 279 15.13 18.99 3.25
N GLY A 280 14.81 20.26 2.93
CA GLY A 280 15.69 21.16 2.19
C GLY A 280 15.69 20.97 0.68
N ASN A 281 14.64 20.36 0.10
CA ASN A 281 14.51 20.16 -1.35
C ASN A 281 13.22 20.75 -1.95
N PRO A 282 12.90 22.05 -1.68
CA PRO A 282 11.63 22.66 -2.09
C PRO A 282 11.52 22.92 -3.60
N MET A 283 12.62 22.87 -4.36
CA MET A 283 12.66 23.34 -5.75
C MET A 283 11.92 22.44 -6.75
N PHE A 284 11.61 21.19 -6.39
CA PHE A 284 10.94 20.24 -7.28
C PHE A 284 9.43 20.18 -7.06
N PHE A 285 8.91 20.84 -6.01
CA PHE A 285 7.54 20.73 -5.59
C PHE A 285 6.89 22.12 -5.54
N ALA A 286 5.66 22.19 -6.03
CA ALA A 286 4.79 23.35 -5.87
C ALA A 286 3.49 22.90 -5.21
N GLN A 287 3.00 23.66 -4.24
CA GLN A 287 1.81 23.26 -3.45
C GLN A 287 0.60 22.94 -4.33
N GLU A 288 0.37 23.72 -5.38
CA GLU A 288 -0.71 23.47 -6.34
C GLU A 288 -0.55 22.14 -7.09
N THR A 289 0.69 21.76 -7.41
CA THR A 289 0.99 20.48 -8.06
C THR A 289 0.79 19.30 -7.11
N GLU A 290 1.23 19.43 -5.85
CA GLU A 290 1.02 18.39 -4.85
C GLU A 290 -0.47 18.25 -4.49
N LEU A 291 -1.22 19.34 -4.43
CA LEU A 291 -2.67 19.29 -4.22
C LEU A 291 -3.37 18.58 -5.39
N PHE A 292 -3.00 18.90 -6.64
CA PHE A 292 -3.54 18.18 -7.80
C PHE A 292 -3.20 16.68 -7.73
N ARG A 293 -1.97 16.33 -7.38
CA ARG A 293 -1.51 14.95 -7.24
C ARG A 293 -2.36 14.19 -6.24
N TRP A 294 -2.50 14.72 -5.03
CA TRP A 294 -3.31 14.08 -4.00
C TRP A 294 -4.78 13.99 -4.38
N GLN A 295 -5.37 15.06 -4.92
CA GLN A 295 -6.77 15.04 -5.37
C GLN A 295 -7.03 13.99 -6.46
N THR A 296 -6.10 13.81 -7.39
CA THR A 296 -6.20 12.78 -8.43
C THR A 296 -6.14 11.38 -7.82
N GLU A 297 -5.18 11.12 -6.95
CA GLU A 297 -5.00 9.80 -6.33
C GLU A 297 -6.15 9.46 -5.37
N SER A 298 -6.55 10.40 -4.52
CA SER A 298 -7.69 10.19 -3.60
C SER A 298 -9.01 9.96 -4.34
N ALA A 299 -9.22 10.61 -5.49
CA ALA A 299 -10.37 10.34 -6.35
C ALA A 299 -10.33 8.92 -6.93
N LEU A 300 -9.19 8.47 -7.46
CA LEU A 300 -9.02 7.08 -7.95
C LEU A 300 -9.26 6.05 -6.84
N ILE A 301 -8.80 6.33 -5.62
CA ILE A 301 -9.03 5.45 -4.47
C ILE A 301 -10.52 5.39 -4.14
N ALA A 302 -11.20 6.53 -4.09
CA ALA A 302 -12.61 6.64 -3.71
C ALA A 302 -13.54 6.03 -4.79
N ASP A 303 -13.29 6.30 -6.07
CA ASP A 303 -14.14 5.88 -7.19
C ASP A 303 -14.12 4.35 -7.37
N LEU A 304 -13.01 3.70 -7.03
CA LEU A 304 -12.83 2.25 -7.16
C LEU A 304 -12.95 1.50 -5.81
N ALA A 305 -13.32 2.21 -4.74
CA ALA A 305 -13.52 1.57 -3.42
C ALA A 305 -14.74 0.64 -3.44
N PRO A 306 -14.64 -0.59 -2.89
CA PRO A 306 -15.78 -1.47 -2.77
C PRO A 306 -16.86 -0.88 -1.86
N ALA A 307 -18.11 -0.89 -2.32
CA ALA A 307 -19.23 -0.37 -1.53
C ALA A 307 -19.38 -1.12 -0.20
N GLY A 308 -19.43 -0.36 0.91
CA GLY A 308 -19.61 -0.93 2.25
C GLY A 308 -18.35 -1.54 2.86
N SER A 309 -17.17 -1.27 2.28
CA SER A 309 -15.86 -1.63 2.83
C SER A 309 -15.19 -0.41 3.46
N GLY A 310 -14.35 -0.63 4.49
CA GLY A 310 -13.42 0.37 4.96
C GLY A 310 -12.31 0.64 3.93
N VAL A 311 -11.74 1.84 3.97
CA VAL A 311 -10.63 2.20 3.09
C VAL A 311 -9.35 1.46 3.49
N GLY A 312 -8.48 1.20 2.55
CA GLY A 312 -7.17 0.57 2.81
C GLY A 312 -7.21 -0.95 3.01
N ILE A 313 -8.38 -1.59 3.08
CA ILE A 313 -8.45 -3.06 3.21
C ILE A 313 -7.91 -3.71 1.94
N PRO A 314 -6.89 -4.60 2.03
CA PRO A 314 -6.34 -5.29 0.88
C PRO A 314 -7.39 -6.08 0.08
N ASP A 315 -7.42 -5.85 -1.22
CA ASP A 315 -8.28 -6.59 -2.14
C ASP A 315 -7.55 -7.83 -2.66
N VAL A 316 -7.70 -8.93 -1.93
CA VAL A 316 -7.02 -10.19 -2.21
C VAL A 316 -7.35 -10.74 -3.61
N ALA A 317 -8.60 -10.49 -4.08
CA ALA A 317 -9.01 -10.95 -5.41
C ALA A 317 -8.32 -10.14 -6.52
N LEU A 318 -8.21 -8.83 -6.35
CA LEU A 318 -7.47 -7.98 -7.29
C LEU A 318 -5.97 -8.32 -7.30
N PHE A 319 -5.37 -8.53 -6.14
CA PHE A 319 -3.97 -8.93 -6.03
C PHE A 319 -3.69 -10.24 -6.76
N GLY A 320 -4.58 -11.24 -6.61
CA GLY A 320 -4.48 -12.49 -7.38
C GLY A 320 -4.56 -12.24 -8.88
N ALA A 321 -5.52 -11.44 -9.34
CA ALA A 321 -5.66 -11.11 -10.75
C ALA A 321 -4.46 -10.32 -11.31
N GLU A 322 -3.88 -9.39 -10.52
CA GLU A 322 -2.64 -8.67 -10.88
C GLU A 322 -1.47 -9.62 -11.09
N ILE A 323 -1.25 -10.56 -10.18
CA ILE A 323 -0.16 -11.54 -10.29
C ILE A 323 -0.41 -12.51 -11.46
N ASP A 324 -1.65 -12.99 -11.64
CA ASP A 324 -2.00 -13.85 -12.78
C ASP A 324 -1.72 -13.15 -14.13
N ALA A 325 -2.09 -11.87 -14.24
CA ALA A 325 -1.81 -11.07 -15.43
C ALA A 325 -0.31 -10.95 -15.72
N LEU A 326 0.51 -10.79 -14.69
CA LEU A 326 1.98 -10.70 -14.82
C LEU A 326 2.63 -12.05 -15.16
N VAL A 327 2.06 -13.16 -14.69
CA VAL A 327 2.47 -14.50 -15.09
C VAL A 327 2.10 -14.75 -16.55
N ASP A 328 0.90 -14.41 -16.96
CA ASP A 328 0.43 -14.52 -18.36
C ASP A 328 1.26 -13.63 -19.29
N ALA A 329 1.68 -12.47 -18.81
CA ALA A 329 2.60 -11.56 -19.51
C ALA A 329 4.05 -12.07 -19.56
N GLY A 330 4.38 -13.14 -18.84
CA GLY A 330 5.75 -13.67 -18.75
C GLY A 330 6.71 -12.78 -17.95
N VAL A 331 6.20 -11.82 -17.18
CA VAL A 331 6.98 -10.97 -16.28
C VAL A 331 7.49 -11.81 -15.10
N PHE A 332 6.62 -12.64 -14.52
CA PHE A 332 7.02 -13.71 -13.62
C PHE A 332 7.15 -15.01 -14.40
N ALA A 333 8.34 -15.61 -14.37
CA ALA A 333 8.64 -16.86 -15.11
C ALA A 333 7.82 -18.06 -14.58
N GLU A 334 7.47 -18.05 -13.29
CA GLU A 334 6.64 -19.03 -12.62
C GLU A 334 5.68 -18.27 -11.67
N ALA A 335 4.48 -18.82 -11.45
CA ALA A 335 3.52 -18.25 -10.52
C ALA A 335 4.10 -18.26 -9.09
N PRO A 336 4.36 -17.10 -8.48
CA PRO A 336 4.85 -17.05 -7.10
C PRO A 336 3.75 -17.46 -6.13
N ALA A 337 4.12 -18.00 -4.98
CA ALA A 337 3.20 -18.25 -3.86
C ALA A 337 2.93 -16.92 -3.15
N TRP A 338 2.03 -16.11 -3.68
CA TRP A 338 1.76 -14.75 -3.22
C TRP A 338 0.75 -14.64 -2.05
N GLU A 339 -0.10 -15.63 -1.85
CA GLU A 339 -1.18 -15.58 -0.85
C GLU A 339 -0.68 -15.32 0.58
N PRO A 340 0.49 -15.86 1.02
CA PRO A 340 1.04 -15.50 2.32
C PRO A 340 1.61 -14.07 2.41
N MET A 341 1.75 -13.39 1.28
CA MET A 341 2.32 -12.03 1.20
C MET A 341 1.26 -10.94 1.38
N VAL A 342 0.07 -11.28 1.87
CA VAL A 342 -1.00 -10.33 2.17
C VAL A 342 -1.69 -10.70 3.48
N ASN A 343 -1.99 -9.69 4.30
CA ASN A 343 -2.78 -9.82 5.51
C ASN A 343 -3.89 -8.75 5.53
N ALA A 344 -5.05 -9.12 4.98
CA ALA A 344 -6.22 -8.25 4.97
C ALA A 344 -6.94 -8.18 6.33
N ASP A 345 -6.69 -9.15 7.22
CA ASP A 345 -7.38 -9.25 8.51
C ASP A 345 -6.99 -8.10 9.45
N ILE A 346 -5.74 -7.63 9.40
CA ILE A 346 -5.28 -6.48 10.17
C ILE A 346 -6.18 -5.27 9.86
N ALA A 347 -6.24 -4.84 8.61
CA ALA A 347 -7.02 -3.66 8.23
C ALA A 347 -8.52 -3.86 8.44
N SER A 348 -9.08 -5.03 8.07
CA SER A 348 -10.51 -5.30 8.21
C SER A 348 -10.96 -5.35 9.67
N GLY A 349 -10.12 -5.83 10.58
CA GLY A 349 -10.37 -5.89 12.03
C GLY A 349 -10.46 -4.52 12.69
N LEU A 350 -9.98 -3.46 12.03
CA LEU A 350 -10.00 -2.09 12.56
C LEU A 350 -11.33 -1.37 12.34
N TYR A 351 -12.31 -1.99 11.68
CA TYR A 351 -13.57 -1.35 11.32
C TYR A 351 -14.78 -1.93 12.07
N ASP A 352 -15.74 -1.06 12.36
CA ASP A 352 -17.12 -1.42 12.67
C ASP A 352 -17.98 -0.98 11.48
N GLY A 353 -18.30 -1.93 10.61
CA GLY A 353 -18.88 -1.65 9.29
C GLY A 353 -17.88 -0.90 8.41
N THR A 354 -18.13 0.38 8.14
CA THR A 354 -17.24 1.26 7.38
C THR A 354 -16.56 2.32 8.26
N THR A 355 -16.79 2.28 9.56
CA THR A 355 -16.26 3.28 10.51
C THR A 355 -15.01 2.75 11.17
N LEU A 356 -13.91 3.46 11.04
CA LEU A 356 -12.66 3.14 11.74
C LEU A 356 -12.87 3.21 13.25
N ILE A 357 -12.45 2.16 13.96
CA ILE A 357 -12.46 2.11 15.43
C ILE A 357 -11.26 2.91 15.94
N TRP A 358 -11.51 4.08 16.51
CA TRP A 358 -10.47 5.01 16.98
C TRP A 358 -10.66 5.39 18.45
N PRO A 359 -9.60 5.48 19.27
CA PRO A 359 -8.19 5.11 19.00
C PRO A 359 -7.93 3.59 19.13
N GLY A 360 -8.91 2.80 19.35
CA GLY A 360 -8.87 1.35 19.55
C GLY A 360 -9.84 0.92 20.66
N ARG A 361 -9.98 -0.40 20.85
CA ARG A 361 -10.83 -0.98 21.89
C ARG A 361 -10.07 -1.16 23.18
#